data_1d6c3e021a9bb0e89adeb6c87be830b7
#
_entry.id   1d6c3e021a9bb0e89adeb6c87be830b7
#
_cell.length_a   1.000
_cell.length_b   1.000
_cell.length_c   1.000
_cell.angle_alpha   90.00
_cell.angle_beta   90.00
_cell.angle_gamma   90.00
#
_symmetry.space_group_name_H-M   'P 1'
#
loop_
_entity.id
_entity.type
_entity.pdbx_description
1 polymer ?
#
loop_
_entity_poly.entity_id
_entity_poly.type
_entity_poly.pdbx_seq_one_letter_code
_entity_poly.pdbx_strand_id
1 'polypeptide(L)'
;LVEQITTVVKDQGMPIEMLSMIELDIKEELLMKHPERALGQLEKLQQLGLRITLDNFGSGRSSIAWLQRFPLTGVKLDRRLVKEIGEQKADEVLGAALSLIQALGYTTIAEGVETQQQLDFLKQKGCDSGLGYLLMNPIPENEIVSVLHQRDEQRA
;
A
#
# COMPACT_ATOMS: atom_id res chain seq x y z
N LEU A 1 13.58 -8.15 12.92
CA LEU A 1 12.48 -7.17 12.73
C LEU A 1 11.34 -7.43 13.72
N VAL A 2 10.75 -8.63 13.78
CA VAL A 2 9.64 -8.96 14.72
C VAL A 2 10.03 -8.63 16.16
N GLU A 3 11.19 -9.14 16.64
CA GLU A 3 11.68 -8.88 17.98
C GLU A 3 11.89 -7.38 18.26
N GLN A 4 12.45 -6.64 17.27
CA GLN A 4 12.65 -5.19 17.38
C GLN A 4 11.33 -4.44 17.55
N ILE A 5 10.32 -4.77 16.74
CA ILE A 5 8.99 -4.16 16.86
C ILE A 5 8.38 -4.48 18.24
N THR A 6 8.44 -5.73 18.66
CA THR A 6 7.89 -6.15 19.95
C THR A 6 8.60 -5.44 21.12
N THR A 7 9.92 -5.26 21.03
CA THR A 7 10.69 -4.53 22.03
C THR A 7 10.26 -3.07 22.09
N VAL A 8 10.22 -2.37 20.95
CA VAL A 8 9.80 -0.96 20.89
C VAL A 8 8.38 -0.76 21.45
N VAL A 9 7.44 -1.63 21.07
CA VAL A 9 6.05 -1.58 21.58
C VAL A 9 6.01 -1.69 23.10
N LYS A 10 6.77 -2.65 23.66
CA LYS A 10 6.86 -2.84 25.11
C LYS A 10 7.52 -1.66 25.83
N ASP A 11 8.64 -1.17 25.28
CA ASP A 11 9.42 -0.07 25.89
C ASP A 11 8.64 1.24 25.88
N GLN A 12 7.78 1.45 24.88
CA GLN A 12 6.92 2.63 24.80
C GLN A 12 5.58 2.46 25.55
N GLY A 13 5.32 1.30 26.17
CA GLY A 13 4.06 1.03 26.86
C GLY A 13 2.83 1.07 25.92
N MET A 14 3.04 0.85 24.63
CA MET A 14 1.96 0.88 23.65
C MET A 14 1.08 -0.38 23.78
N PRO A 15 -0.26 -0.25 23.87
CA PRO A 15 -1.15 -1.40 23.81
C PRO A 15 -0.96 -2.17 22.50
N ILE A 16 -0.90 -3.51 22.59
CA ILE A 16 -0.60 -4.36 21.42
C ILE A 16 -1.69 -4.24 20.33
N GLU A 17 -2.92 -3.92 20.75
CA GLU A 17 -4.07 -3.69 19.88
C GLU A 17 -3.86 -2.50 18.92
N MET A 18 -3.04 -1.54 19.31
CA MET A 18 -2.69 -0.39 18.46
C MET A 18 -1.82 -0.78 17.26
N LEU A 19 -1.19 -1.96 17.28
CA LEU A 19 -0.44 -2.46 16.12
C LEU A 19 -1.32 -2.65 14.88
N SER A 20 -2.61 -2.88 15.04
CA SER A 20 -3.57 -2.95 13.93
C SER A 20 -3.76 -1.63 13.17
N MET A 21 -3.35 -0.50 13.78
CA MET A 21 -3.35 0.83 13.17
C MET A 21 -2.04 1.14 12.42
N ILE A 22 -1.03 0.27 12.56
CA ILE A 22 0.27 0.44 11.91
C ILE A 22 0.30 -0.40 10.64
N GLU A 23 0.71 0.22 9.54
CA GLU A 23 0.94 -0.43 8.26
C GLU A 23 2.43 -0.42 7.94
N LEU A 24 2.96 -1.58 7.57
CA LEU A 24 4.35 -1.75 7.15
C LEU A 24 4.42 -1.85 5.63
N ASP A 25 5.08 -0.88 5.01
CA ASP A 25 5.40 -0.92 3.59
C ASP A 25 6.68 -1.72 3.36
N ILE A 26 6.58 -2.78 2.57
CA ILE A 26 7.71 -3.65 2.27
C ILE A 26 7.92 -3.71 0.75
N LYS A 27 9.09 -3.29 0.32
CA LYS A 27 9.45 -3.29 -1.10
C LYS A 27 9.45 -4.69 -1.69
N GLU A 28 8.82 -4.83 -2.86
CA GLU A 28 8.74 -6.07 -3.64
C GLU A 28 10.11 -6.77 -3.75
N GLU A 29 11.17 -6.03 -4.08
CA GLU A 29 12.51 -6.61 -4.27
C GLU A 29 13.07 -7.27 -3.01
N LEU A 30 12.70 -6.81 -1.80
CA LEU A 30 13.15 -7.41 -0.54
C LEU A 30 12.49 -8.76 -0.29
N LEU A 31 11.20 -8.87 -0.59
CA LEU A 31 10.45 -10.11 -0.44
C LEU A 31 10.93 -11.17 -1.43
N MET A 32 11.24 -10.77 -2.66
CA MET A 32 11.64 -11.69 -3.72
C MET A 32 13.08 -12.20 -3.61
N LYS A 33 13.92 -11.61 -2.75
CA LYS A 33 15.28 -12.14 -2.50
C LYS A 33 15.27 -13.51 -1.82
N HIS A 34 14.43 -13.69 -0.81
CA HIS A 34 14.30 -14.91 -0.03
C HIS A 34 12.83 -15.11 0.36
N PRO A 35 11.95 -15.48 -0.58
CA PRO A 35 10.50 -15.39 -0.38
C PRO A 35 9.97 -16.32 0.72
N GLU A 36 10.51 -17.51 0.90
CA GLU A 36 10.11 -18.41 1.98
C GLU A 36 10.46 -17.86 3.38
N ARG A 37 11.66 -17.27 3.51
CA ARG A 37 12.06 -16.61 4.74
C ARG A 37 11.22 -15.36 5.00
N ALA A 38 10.89 -14.61 3.96
CA ALA A 38 10.01 -13.46 4.04
C ALA A 38 8.63 -13.89 4.52
N LEU A 39 8.02 -14.93 3.94
CA LEU A 39 6.73 -15.46 4.34
C LEU A 39 6.66 -15.71 5.86
N GLY A 40 7.61 -16.47 6.41
CA GLY A 40 7.61 -16.76 7.84
C GLY A 40 7.81 -15.53 8.76
N GLN A 41 8.43 -14.45 8.26
CA GLN A 41 8.51 -13.18 8.99
C GLN A 41 7.20 -12.39 8.89
N LEU A 42 6.58 -12.34 7.71
CA LEU A 42 5.31 -11.65 7.49
C LEU A 42 4.17 -12.27 8.30
N GLU A 43 4.09 -13.61 8.36
CA GLU A 43 3.12 -14.32 9.18
C GLU A 43 3.22 -13.93 10.66
N LYS A 44 4.43 -13.82 11.19
CA LYS A 44 4.65 -13.38 12.57
C LYS A 44 4.23 -11.92 12.80
N LEU A 45 4.49 -11.03 11.84
CA LEU A 45 4.07 -9.63 11.90
C LEU A 45 2.55 -9.48 11.85
N GLN A 46 1.90 -10.26 10.96
CA GLN A 46 0.44 -10.31 10.89
C GLN A 46 -0.18 -10.84 12.19
N GLN A 47 0.41 -11.87 12.81
CA GLN A 47 -0.04 -12.39 14.11
C GLN A 47 0.05 -11.35 15.24
N LEU A 48 0.96 -10.39 15.14
CA LEU A 48 1.02 -9.23 16.03
C LEU A 48 -0.06 -8.17 15.75
N GLY A 49 -0.84 -8.33 14.67
CA GLY A 49 -1.90 -7.40 14.28
C GLY A 49 -1.47 -6.33 13.28
N LEU A 50 -0.20 -6.32 12.83
CA LEU A 50 0.27 -5.35 11.84
C LEU A 50 -0.37 -5.57 10.47
N ARG A 51 -0.68 -4.46 9.80
CA ARG A 51 -1.04 -4.45 8.38
C ARG A 51 0.22 -4.45 7.54
N ILE A 52 0.21 -5.19 6.45
CA ILE A 52 1.39 -5.36 5.60
C ILE A 52 1.02 -5.00 4.17
N THR A 53 1.70 -4.01 3.61
CA THR A 53 1.48 -3.54 2.24
C THR A 53 2.74 -3.78 1.41
N LEU A 54 2.55 -4.40 0.25
CA LEU A 54 3.61 -4.56 -0.74
C LEU A 54 3.83 -3.23 -1.45
N ASP A 55 5.04 -2.71 -1.39
CA ASP A 55 5.43 -1.46 -2.02
C ASP A 55 6.14 -1.66 -3.36
N ASN A 56 5.96 -0.74 -4.28
CA ASN A 56 6.56 -0.70 -5.62
C ASN A 56 6.17 -1.90 -6.50
N PHE A 57 4.91 -2.36 -6.41
CA PHE A 57 4.41 -3.43 -7.27
C PHE A 57 4.47 -3.04 -8.74
N GLY A 58 4.99 -3.96 -9.57
CA GLY A 58 5.20 -3.73 -11.00
C GLY A 58 6.62 -3.29 -11.35
N SER A 59 7.55 -3.32 -10.37
CA SER A 59 8.98 -3.09 -10.63
C SER A 59 9.65 -4.21 -11.44
N GLY A 60 8.90 -5.29 -11.77
CA GLY A 60 9.30 -6.35 -12.70
C GLY A 60 9.85 -7.62 -12.05
N ARG A 61 9.66 -7.81 -10.75
CA ARG A 61 10.14 -8.99 -10.02
C ARG A 61 9.04 -9.85 -9.40
N SER A 62 7.77 -9.46 -9.52
CA SER A 62 6.65 -10.16 -8.91
C SER A 62 6.41 -11.55 -9.51
N SER A 63 6.27 -12.53 -8.63
CA SER A 63 5.67 -13.81 -8.95
C SER A 63 4.26 -13.84 -8.37
N ILE A 64 3.26 -14.06 -9.20
CA ILE A 64 1.85 -14.21 -8.80
C ILE A 64 1.72 -15.30 -7.73
N ALA A 65 2.48 -16.41 -7.87
CA ALA A 65 2.47 -17.52 -6.91
C ALA A 65 2.91 -17.10 -5.50
N TRP A 66 3.89 -16.18 -5.40
CA TRP A 66 4.30 -15.64 -4.11
C TRP A 66 3.35 -14.57 -3.60
N LEU A 67 2.82 -13.73 -4.48
CA LEU A 67 1.84 -12.73 -4.10
C LEU A 67 0.62 -13.38 -3.42
N GLN A 68 0.14 -14.52 -3.92
CA GLN A 68 -0.96 -15.29 -3.32
C GLN A 68 -0.64 -15.87 -1.93
N ARG A 69 0.63 -16.10 -1.64
CA ARG A 69 1.05 -16.75 -0.37
C ARG A 69 1.37 -15.76 0.73
N PHE A 70 1.79 -14.54 0.37
CA PHE A 70 2.12 -13.55 1.37
C PHE A 70 0.86 -13.03 2.09
N PRO A 71 0.90 -12.88 3.41
CA PRO A 71 -0.21 -12.38 4.21
C PRO A 71 -0.27 -10.83 4.12
N LEU A 72 -0.53 -10.33 2.91
CA LEU A 72 -0.63 -8.91 2.65
C LEU A 72 -2.04 -8.38 2.94
N THR A 73 -2.13 -7.12 3.32
CA THR A 73 -3.38 -6.36 3.43
C THR A 73 -3.60 -5.45 2.22
N GLY A 74 -2.51 -5.02 1.59
CA GLY A 74 -2.58 -4.10 0.46
C GLY A 74 -1.39 -4.21 -0.49
N VAL A 75 -1.53 -3.59 -1.64
CA VAL A 75 -0.50 -3.48 -2.69
C VAL A 75 -0.46 -2.06 -3.22
N LYS A 76 0.72 -1.42 -3.15
CA LYS A 76 1.00 -0.11 -3.73
C LYS A 76 1.55 -0.26 -5.14
N LEU A 77 0.88 0.35 -6.10
CA LEU A 77 1.33 0.44 -7.47
C LEU A 77 2.49 1.43 -7.57
N ASP A 78 3.57 1.02 -8.22
CA ASP A 78 4.70 1.92 -8.50
C ASP A 78 4.23 3.13 -9.33
N ARG A 79 4.68 4.35 -8.95
CA ARG A 79 4.35 5.61 -9.62
C ARG A 79 4.65 5.60 -11.13
N ARG A 80 5.60 4.77 -11.59
CA ARG A 80 5.93 4.64 -13.01
C ARG A 80 4.76 4.09 -13.80
N LEU A 81 4.00 3.13 -13.24
CA LEU A 81 2.80 2.59 -13.87
C LEU A 81 1.68 3.64 -13.94
N VAL A 82 1.52 4.43 -12.86
CA VAL A 82 0.51 5.49 -12.81
C VAL A 82 0.84 6.63 -13.79
N LYS A 83 2.12 6.94 -13.98
CA LYS A 83 2.57 7.98 -14.90
C LYS A 83 2.26 7.68 -16.36
N GLU A 84 2.21 6.41 -16.74
CA GLU A 84 1.94 5.98 -18.12
C GLU A 84 0.45 5.92 -18.46
N ILE A 85 -0.45 6.23 -17.52
CA ILE A 85 -1.91 6.28 -17.75
C ILE A 85 -2.22 7.30 -18.86
N GLY A 86 -3.03 6.85 -19.84
CA GLY A 86 -3.38 7.57 -21.05
C GLY A 86 -2.76 6.96 -22.31
N GLU A 87 -1.79 6.04 -22.16
CA GLU A 87 -1.30 5.22 -23.25
C GLU A 87 -2.06 3.90 -23.28
N GLN A 88 -2.70 3.58 -24.38
CA GLN A 88 -3.63 2.43 -24.50
C GLN A 88 -3.03 1.13 -23.93
N LYS A 89 -1.81 0.78 -24.31
CA LYS A 89 -1.15 -0.45 -23.85
C LYS A 89 -0.84 -0.43 -22.37
N ALA A 90 -0.44 0.73 -21.83
CA ALA A 90 -0.18 0.89 -20.39
C ALA A 90 -1.48 0.78 -19.59
N ASP A 91 -2.56 1.38 -20.07
CA ASP A 91 -3.89 1.31 -19.47
C ASP A 91 -4.42 -0.13 -19.40
N GLU A 92 -4.21 -0.93 -20.46
CA GLU A 92 -4.58 -2.35 -20.50
C GLU A 92 -3.79 -3.17 -19.46
N VAL A 93 -2.47 -2.97 -19.40
CA VAL A 93 -1.58 -3.66 -18.44
C VAL A 93 -1.89 -3.28 -17.01
N LEU A 94 -2.05 -2.00 -16.73
CA LEU A 94 -2.38 -1.52 -15.39
C LEU A 94 -3.77 -1.97 -14.94
N GLY A 95 -4.75 -1.96 -15.86
CA GLY A 95 -6.09 -2.48 -15.59
C GLY A 95 -6.08 -3.98 -15.26
N ALA A 96 -5.28 -4.78 -15.95
CA ALA A 96 -5.10 -6.20 -15.66
C ALA A 96 -4.41 -6.41 -14.30
N ALA A 97 -3.39 -5.61 -13.97
CA ALA A 97 -2.70 -5.65 -12.68
C ALA A 97 -3.64 -5.33 -11.51
N LEU A 98 -4.44 -4.27 -11.62
CA LEU A 98 -5.46 -3.91 -10.62
C LEU A 98 -6.47 -5.05 -10.43
N SER A 99 -6.99 -5.61 -11.52
CA SER A 99 -7.93 -6.73 -11.46
C SER A 99 -7.34 -7.96 -10.76
N LEU A 100 -6.06 -8.25 -11.00
CA LEU A 100 -5.36 -9.34 -10.32
C LEU A 100 -5.26 -9.10 -8.82
N ILE A 101 -4.83 -7.91 -8.40
CA ILE A 101 -4.65 -7.54 -6.99
C ILE A 101 -6.00 -7.63 -6.25
N GLN A 102 -7.06 -7.11 -6.87
CA GLN A 102 -8.43 -7.17 -6.33
C GLN A 102 -8.96 -8.61 -6.23
N ALA A 103 -8.68 -9.46 -7.24
CA ALA A 103 -9.05 -10.88 -7.22
C ALA A 103 -8.36 -11.66 -6.09
N LEU A 104 -7.18 -11.20 -5.65
CA LEU A 104 -6.46 -11.74 -4.50
C LEU A 104 -6.99 -11.21 -3.16
N GLY A 105 -7.92 -10.25 -3.18
CA GLY A 105 -8.52 -9.66 -1.97
C GLY A 105 -7.67 -8.59 -1.29
N TYR A 106 -6.66 -8.03 -1.98
CA TYR A 106 -5.81 -6.98 -1.43
C TYR A 106 -6.35 -5.60 -1.76
N THR A 107 -6.19 -4.66 -0.82
CA THR A 107 -6.45 -3.24 -1.06
C THR A 107 -5.44 -2.69 -2.07
N THR A 108 -5.90 -1.88 -3.01
CA THR A 108 -5.07 -1.26 -4.04
C THR A 108 -4.77 0.20 -3.70
N ILE A 109 -3.50 0.59 -3.80
CA ILE A 109 -3.05 1.95 -3.53
C ILE A 109 -2.22 2.42 -4.73
N ALA A 110 -2.59 3.53 -5.37
CA ALA A 110 -1.86 4.11 -6.48
C ALA A 110 -0.99 5.27 -6.01
N GLU A 111 0.33 5.22 -6.29
CA GLU A 111 1.25 6.31 -5.96
C GLU A 111 1.53 7.20 -7.17
N GLY A 112 1.70 8.51 -6.92
CA GLY A 112 2.06 9.49 -7.95
C GLY A 112 0.87 9.93 -8.80
N VAL A 113 -0.31 10.07 -8.21
CA VAL A 113 -1.49 10.63 -8.87
C VAL A 113 -1.32 12.15 -8.99
N GLU A 114 -1.02 12.63 -10.21
CA GLU A 114 -0.68 14.03 -10.49
C GLU A 114 -1.69 14.71 -11.42
N THR A 115 -2.51 13.94 -12.15
CA THR A 115 -3.48 14.47 -13.11
C THR A 115 -4.89 13.94 -12.89
N GLN A 116 -5.89 14.71 -13.32
CA GLN A 116 -7.29 14.29 -13.26
C GLN A 116 -7.54 13.02 -14.09
N GLN A 117 -6.90 12.90 -15.26
CA GLN A 117 -7.00 11.71 -16.10
C GLN A 117 -6.55 10.43 -15.37
N GLN A 118 -5.43 10.50 -14.62
CA GLN A 118 -4.96 9.38 -13.81
C GLN A 118 -5.98 9.02 -12.72
N LEU A 119 -6.50 10.02 -12.02
CA LEU A 119 -7.48 9.81 -10.97
C LEU A 119 -8.77 9.16 -11.51
N ASP A 120 -9.27 9.64 -12.63
CA ASP A 120 -10.50 9.12 -13.24
C ASP A 120 -10.33 7.68 -13.73
N PHE A 121 -9.19 7.37 -14.35
CA PHE A 121 -8.84 6.00 -14.76
C PHE A 121 -8.78 5.06 -13.55
N LEU A 122 -8.06 5.45 -12.49
CA LEU A 122 -7.92 4.63 -11.28
C LEU A 122 -9.27 4.39 -10.59
N LYS A 123 -10.12 5.41 -10.50
CA LYS A 123 -11.49 5.28 -10.00
C LYS A 123 -12.32 4.31 -10.86
N GLN A 124 -12.25 4.45 -12.18
CA GLN A 124 -12.96 3.57 -13.12
C GLN A 124 -12.53 2.11 -12.96
N LYS A 125 -11.26 1.87 -12.65
CA LYS A 125 -10.71 0.52 -12.41
C LYS A 125 -10.91 0.02 -10.98
N GLY A 126 -11.58 0.80 -10.11
CA GLY A 126 -11.88 0.42 -8.74
C GLY A 126 -10.67 0.43 -7.82
N CYS A 127 -9.65 1.26 -8.08
CA CYS A 127 -8.53 1.44 -7.17
C CYS A 127 -9.02 2.07 -5.86
N ASP A 128 -8.67 1.47 -4.71
CA ASP A 128 -9.24 1.83 -3.40
C ASP A 128 -8.69 3.15 -2.86
N SER A 129 -7.41 3.44 -3.11
CA SER A 129 -6.75 4.63 -2.56
C SER A 129 -5.72 5.20 -3.53
N GLY A 130 -5.44 6.49 -3.39
CA GLY A 130 -4.40 7.18 -4.16
C GLY A 130 -3.58 8.13 -3.32
N LEU A 131 -2.30 8.28 -3.68
CA LEU A 131 -1.35 9.23 -3.12
C LEU A 131 -0.75 10.05 -4.26
N GLY A 132 -0.66 11.36 -4.10
CA GLY A 132 -0.04 12.22 -5.11
C GLY A 132 -0.41 13.68 -4.97
N TYR A 133 0.30 14.53 -5.69
CA TYR A 133 0.18 15.99 -5.60
C TYR A 133 -1.19 16.52 -6.05
N LEU A 134 -1.90 15.79 -6.90
CA LEU A 134 -3.28 16.15 -7.25
C LEU A 134 -4.21 16.05 -6.04
N LEU A 135 -3.97 15.09 -5.14
CA LEU A 135 -4.85 14.79 -4.01
C LEU A 135 -4.48 15.61 -2.77
N MET A 136 -3.21 15.65 -2.43
CA MET A 136 -2.69 16.47 -1.33
C MET A 136 -1.17 16.58 -1.40
N ASN A 137 -0.66 17.78 -1.12
CA ASN A 137 0.77 17.98 -0.85
C ASN A 137 1.15 17.44 0.53
N PRO A 138 2.42 17.03 0.73
CA PRO A 138 2.93 16.78 2.06
C PRO A 138 2.73 17.98 2.96
N ILE A 139 2.25 17.73 4.19
CA ILE A 139 2.01 18.78 5.18
C ILE A 139 2.87 18.53 6.43
N PRO A 140 3.28 19.58 7.16
CA PRO A 140 3.96 19.43 8.44
C PRO A 140 3.09 18.74 9.49
N GLU A 141 3.73 18.06 10.46
CA GLU A 141 3.05 17.32 11.52
C GLU A 141 2.02 18.17 12.28
N ASN A 142 2.38 19.40 12.60
CA ASN A 142 1.52 20.32 13.34
C ASN A 142 0.24 20.76 12.59
N GLU A 143 0.16 20.52 11.29
CA GLU A 143 -1.01 20.83 10.47
C GLU A 143 -1.98 19.64 10.29
N ILE A 144 -1.53 18.41 10.62
CA ILE A 144 -2.30 17.19 10.36
C ILE A 144 -3.67 17.23 11.02
N VAL A 145 -3.74 17.62 12.30
CA VAL A 145 -5.00 17.64 13.06
C VAL A 145 -6.01 18.60 12.45
N SER A 146 -5.59 19.79 12.03
CA SER A 146 -6.47 20.77 11.39
C SER A 146 -7.01 20.31 10.04
N VAL A 147 -6.17 19.64 9.24
CA VAL A 147 -6.59 19.06 7.95
C VAL A 147 -7.57 17.91 8.13
N LEU A 148 -7.38 17.06 9.13
CA LEU A 148 -8.32 15.98 9.43
C LEU A 148 -9.70 16.51 9.84
N HIS A 149 -9.76 17.52 10.71
CA HIS A 149 -11.03 18.15 11.10
C HIS A 149 -11.77 18.77 9.92
N GLN A 150 -11.08 19.48 9.03
CA GLN A 150 -11.70 20.06 7.83
C GLN A 150 -12.29 19.02 6.89
N ARG A 151 -11.65 17.83 6.77
CA ARG A 151 -12.16 16.74 5.94
C ARG A 151 -13.40 16.07 6.54
N ASP A 152 -13.47 15.96 7.86
CA ASP A 152 -14.65 15.40 8.54
C ASP A 152 -15.86 16.30 8.38
N GLU A 153 -15.67 17.63 8.45
CA GLU A 153 -16.74 18.61 8.19
C GLU A 153 -17.27 18.58 6.74
N GLN A 154 -16.43 18.24 5.76
CA GLN A 154 -16.84 18.11 4.35
C GLN A 154 -17.56 16.80 4.02
N ARG A 155 -17.53 15.81 4.93
CA ARG A 155 -18.21 14.51 4.78
C ARG A 155 -19.55 14.45 5.50
N ALA A 156 -19.85 15.41 6.35
CA ALA A 156 -21.11 15.55 7.08
C ALA A 156 -22.15 16.31 6.27
#